data_93064de1d03959407af7a14f1bf09b81
#
_entry.id   93064de1d03959407af7a14f1bf09b81
#
_cell.length_a   1.000
_cell.length_b   1.000
_cell.length_c   1.000
_cell.angle_alpha   90.00
_cell.angle_beta   90.00
_cell.angle_gamma   90.00
#
_symmetry.space_group_name_H-M   'P 1'
#
loop_
_entity.id
_entity.type
_entity.pdbx_description
1 polymer ?
#
loop_
_entity_poly.entity_id
_entity_poly.type
_entity_poly.pdbx_seq_one_letter_code
_entity_poly.pdbx_strand_id
1 'polypeptide(L)'
;MGKFFLIAFLIVSSGLIWGSGPARRWTAEVEGGAVFSGYNDARIPNVGGTLFSLSEDLDITAKAYYRLRISYALSRRHELSLLYAPLTLKAAGRLPAAVNFTGVLFPKDTAVDGTYTFNSYRLTYRYRLVDKPRLRLDVGFTAKIRDAEIALEAPSLSASKTNVGFVPLLHLRLVWDWTAKLGLYLEADAAAAKQGRAEDVLLALNWWLSPQTQLRFGYRFVEGGADVDEVYNFAWIHYIAAGLAFVF
;
A
#
# COMPACT_ATOMS: atom_id res chain seq x y z
N MET A 1 11.91 22.65 12.96
CA MET A 1 12.95 22.71 11.90
C MET A 1 13.07 21.34 11.27
N GLY A 2 12.34 21.12 10.17
CA GLY A 2 12.30 19.85 9.47
C GLY A 2 13.54 19.65 8.61
N LYS A 3 14.23 18.56 8.80
CA LYS A 3 15.34 18.14 7.93
C LYS A 3 14.75 17.44 6.71
N PHE A 4 14.77 18.09 5.56
CA PHE A 4 14.54 17.46 4.26
C PHE A 4 15.74 16.55 3.95
N PHE A 5 15.51 15.23 3.92
CA PHE A 5 16.48 14.31 3.36
C PHE A 5 16.33 14.33 1.83
N LEU A 6 17.27 14.97 1.18
CA LEU A 6 17.45 14.91 -0.27
C LEU A 6 18.10 13.56 -0.59
N ILE A 7 17.33 12.60 -1.10
CA ILE A 7 17.89 11.35 -1.64
C ILE A 7 18.45 11.68 -3.02
N ALA A 8 19.77 11.85 -3.09
CA ALA A 8 20.49 11.99 -4.35
C ALA A 8 20.54 10.63 -5.07
N PHE A 9 19.86 10.52 -6.20
CA PHE A 9 20.01 9.39 -7.12
C PHE A 9 21.35 9.54 -7.85
N LEU A 10 22.30 8.67 -7.55
CA LEU A 10 23.51 8.49 -8.33
C LEU A 10 23.15 7.86 -9.68
N ILE A 11 23.11 8.70 -10.75
CA ILE A 11 23.02 8.22 -12.12
C ILE A 11 24.43 7.76 -12.52
N VAL A 12 24.67 6.46 -12.49
CA VAL A 12 25.86 5.87 -13.10
C VAL A 12 25.61 5.82 -14.60
N SER A 13 26.19 6.78 -15.34
CA SER A 13 26.25 6.76 -16.79
C SER A 13 27.32 5.74 -17.23
N SER A 14 26.91 4.51 -17.54
CA SER A 14 27.77 3.56 -18.25
C SER A 14 27.60 3.74 -19.76
N GLY A 15 28.72 4.01 -20.42
CA GLY A 15 28.82 4.34 -21.83
C GLY A 15 28.24 3.27 -22.77
N LEU A 16 27.77 3.75 -23.91
CA LEU A 16 27.30 2.97 -25.05
C LEU A 16 28.38 2.01 -25.56
N ILE A 17 28.13 0.71 -25.38
CA ILE A 17 28.73 -0.34 -26.20
C ILE A 17 27.58 -1.02 -26.92
N TRP A 18 27.53 -0.88 -28.24
CA TRP A 18 26.65 -1.63 -29.13
C TRP A 18 27.16 -3.07 -29.23
N GLY A 19 26.69 -3.89 -28.34
CA GLY A 19 26.76 -5.35 -28.33
C GLY A 19 25.45 -5.85 -27.78
N SER A 20 25.01 -7.05 -28.09
CA SER A 20 23.85 -7.72 -27.50
C SER A 20 23.99 -7.76 -25.98
N GLY A 21 23.57 -6.66 -25.32
CA GLY A 21 23.65 -6.50 -23.87
C GLY A 21 22.82 -7.58 -23.16
N PRO A 22 23.17 -7.96 -21.93
CA PRO A 22 22.42 -8.92 -21.15
C PRO A 22 20.96 -8.48 -21.11
N ALA A 23 20.04 -9.42 -21.34
CA ALA A 23 18.62 -9.13 -21.29
C ALA A 23 18.31 -8.43 -19.96
N ARG A 24 17.79 -7.20 -20.02
CA ARG A 24 17.43 -6.41 -18.85
C ARG A 24 16.41 -7.17 -18.03
N ARG A 25 16.77 -7.50 -16.81
CA ARG A 25 15.99 -8.39 -15.97
C ARG A 25 15.46 -7.73 -14.72
N TRP A 26 16.04 -6.60 -14.33
CA TRP A 26 15.66 -5.89 -13.13
C TRP A 26 14.78 -4.69 -13.44
N THR A 27 13.80 -4.47 -12.58
CA THR A 27 12.98 -3.25 -12.58
C THR A 27 12.94 -2.69 -11.17
N ALA A 28 13.36 -1.44 -11.00
CA ALA A 28 13.18 -0.68 -9.77
C ALA A 28 12.01 0.28 -9.94
N GLU A 29 11.14 0.34 -8.93
CA GLU A 29 9.96 1.22 -8.94
C GLU A 29 9.89 1.99 -7.61
N VAL A 30 9.63 3.29 -7.73
CA VAL A 30 9.30 4.18 -6.61
C VAL A 30 7.91 4.76 -6.89
N GLU A 31 7.02 4.65 -5.93
CA GLU A 31 5.70 5.27 -5.96
C GLU A 31 5.59 6.20 -4.75
N GLY A 32 4.98 7.36 -4.92
CA GLY A 32 4.73 8.31 -3.85
C GLY A 32 3.59 9.26 -4.21
N GLY A 33 3.24 10.13 -3.27
CA GLY A 33 2.16 11.10 -3.44
C GLY A 33 1.47 11.41 -2.14
N ALA A 34 0.16 11.64 -2.17
CA ALA A 34 -0.66 11.92 -1.01
C ALA A 34 -1.52 10.70 -0.63
N VAL A 35 -1.64 10.46 0.67
CA VAL A 35 -2.52 9.43 1.24
C VAL A 35 -3.49 10.07 2.22
N PHE A 36 -4.76 9.62 2.18
CA PHE A 36 -5.84 10.04 3.09
C PHE A 36 -6.74 8.84 3.40
N SER A 37 -7.41 8.89 4.55
CA SER A 37 -8.33 7.83 4.98
C SER A 37 -9.76 8.15 4.51
N GLY A 38 -10.45 7.13 4.01
CA GLY A 38 -11.89 7.05 4.03
C GLY A 38 -12.36 6.62 5.42
N TYR A 39 -13.12 5.53 5.52
CA TYR A 39 -13.41 4.97 6.84
C TYR A 39 -12.18 4.27 7.43
N ASN A 40 -12.11 4.25 8.77
CA ASN A 40 -11.09 3.52 9.51
C ASN A 40 -11.66 3.15 10.89
N ASP A 41 -12.40 2.05 10.93
CA ASP A 41 -13.22 1.63 12.05
C ASP A 41 -12.56 0.51 12.83
N ALA A 42 -12.62 0.56 14.14
CA ALA A 42 -12.05 -0.44 15.02
C ALA A 42 -12.94 -0.73 16.23
N ARG A 43 -12.99 -2.01 16.63
CA ARG A 43 -13.54 -2.48 17.90
C ARG A 43 -12.65 -3.61 18.40
N ILE A 44 -11.97 -3.37 19.50
CA ILE A 44 -10.97 -4.29 20.04
C ILE A 44 -11.09 -4.37 21.58
N PRO A 45 -11.38 -5.53 22.17
CA PRO A 45 -11.78 -6.76 21.47
C PRO A 45 -13.10 -6.60 20.73
N ASN A 46 -13.34 -7.43 19.71
CA ASN A 46 -14.60 -7.38 18.96
C ASN A 46 -15.82 -7.67 19.86
N VAL A 47 -15.64 -8.59 20.81
CA VAL A 47 -16.66 -8.85 21.85
C VAL A 47 -16.32 -8.06 23.12
N GLY A 48 -17.18 -7.09 23.47
CA GLY A 48 -17.03 -6.26 24.68
C GLY A 48 -16.22 -4.95 24.50
N GLY A 49 -15.58 -4.74 23.37
CA GLY A 49 -15.01 -3.45 22.99
C GLY A 49 -16.07 -2.48 22.47
N THR A 50 -15.71 -1.22 22.33
CA THR A 50 -16.56 -0.19 21.72
C THR A 50 -16.11 0.07 20.28
N LEU A 51 -17.07 0.11 19.35
CA LEU A 51 -16.79 0.54 17.98
C LEU A 51 -16.49 2.05 17.97
N PHE A 52 -15.40 2.43 17.35
CA PHE A 52 -15.01 3.82 17.09
C PHE A 52 -14.35 3.95 15.74
N SER A 53 -14.34 5.15 15.19
CA SER A 53 -13.73 5.45 13.89
C SER A 53 -12.57 6.43 14.07
N LEU A 54 -11.39 6.06 13.57
CA LEU A 54 -10.24 6.98 13.53
C LEU A 54 -10.44 8.12 12.53
N SER A 55 -11.37 7.98 11.57
CA SER A 55 -11.63 8.97 10.52
C SER A 55 -12.91 9.76 10.71
N GLU A 56 -13.90 9.25 11.46
CA GLU A 56 -15.19 9.93 11.69
C GLU A 56 -15.27 10.52 13.10
N ASP A 57 -14.75 9.80 14.11
CA ASP A 57 -14.72 10.28 15.50
C ASP A 57 -13.49 11.14 15.79
N LEU A 58 -12.43 10.97 15.00
CA LEU A 58 -11.18 11.74 15.07
C LEU A 58 -10.82 12.24 13.67
N ASP A 59 -9.99 13.28 13.61
CA ASP A 59 -9.50 13.85 12.35
C ASP A 59 -8.19 13.19 11.92
N ILE A 60 -8.21 12.36 10.86
CA ILE A 60 -7.00 11.82 10.23
C ILE A 60 -6.41 12.85 9.26
N THR A 61 -5.16 13.21 9.50
CA THR A 61 -4.44 14.14 8.63
C THR A 61 -3.88 13.42 7.40
N ALA A 62 -4.18 13.96 6.22
CA ALA A 62 -3.56 13.52 4.97
C ALA A 62 -2.06 13.78 5.00
N LYS A 63 -1.27 12.88 4.41
CA LYS A 63 0.20 12.97 4.42
C LYS A 63 0.83 12.45 3.13
N ALA A 64 2.12 12.73 2.95
CA ALA A 64 2.92 12.08 1.90
C ALA A 64 3.20 10.62 2.26
N TYR A 65 3.24 9.77 1.23
CA TYR A 65 3.63 8.36 1.36
C TYR A 65 4.68 7.99 0.31
N TYR A 66 5.27 6.82 0.49
CA TYR A 66 6.11 6.18 -0.53
C TYR A 66 5.95 4.66 -0.49
N ARG A 67 6.27 4.02 -1.64
CA ARG A 67 6.35 2.57 -1.81
C ARG A 67 7.57 2.28 -2.69
N LEU A 68 8.30 1.23 -2.37
CA LEU A 68 9.50 0.81 -3.09
C LEU A 68 9.32 -0.61 -3.57
N ARG A 69 9.58 -0.85 -4.86
CA ARG A 69 9.52 -2.19 -5.44
C ARG A 69 10.78 -2.48 -6.23
N ILE A 70 11.24 -3.72 -6.13
CA ILE A 70 12.22 -4.28 -7.03
C ILE A 70 11.67 -5.57 -7.63
N SER A 71 11.83 -5.75 -8.94
CA SER A 71 11.35 -6.93 -9.67
C SER A 71 12.47 -7.55 -10.46
N TYR A 72 12.43 -8.88 -10.61
CA TYR A 72 13.37 -9.65 -11.39
C TYR A 72 12.64 -10.57 -12.36
N ALA A 73 12.90 -10.41 -13.67
CA ALA A 73 12.38 -11.28 -14.70
C ALA A 73 13.19 -12.58 -14.74
N LEU A 74 12.64 -13.65 -14.21
CA LEU A 74 13.21 -15.01 -14.28
C LEU A 74 13.28 -15.49 -15.73
N SER A 75 12.27 -15.13 -16.53
CA SER A 75 12.17 -15.40 -17.97
C SER A 75 11.25 -14.37 -18.64
N ARG A 76 10.96 -14.55 -19.94
CA ARG A 76 10.00 -13.69 -20.64
C ARG A 76 8.60 -13.70 -20.04
N ARG A 77 8.23 -14.79 -19.35
CA ARG A 77 6.88 -14.99 -18.79
C ARG A 77 6.82 -15.02 -17.27
N HIS A 78 7.93 -15.11 -16.57
CA HIS A 78 7.98 -15.30 -15.13
C HIS A 78 8.74 -14.15 -14.47
N GLU A 79 8.13 -13.52 -13.48
CA GLU A 79 8.70 -12.41 -12.73
C GLU A 79 8.47 -12.60 -11.23
N LEU A 80 9.48 -12.26 -10.43
CA LEU A 80 9.38 -12.10 -8.98
C LEU A 80 9.54 -10.64 -8.62
N SER A 81 8.82 -10.18 -7.61
CA SER A 81 9.01 -8.83 -7.09
C SER A 81 8.90 -8.77 -5.57
N LEU A 82 9.71 -7.88 -4.97
CA LEU A 82 9.63 -7.49 -3.58
C LEU A 82 9.07 -6.08 -3.50
N LEU A 83 8.13 -5.85 -2.59
CA LEU A 83 7.55 -4.54 -2.30
C LEU A 83 7.67 -4.24 -0.81
N TYR A 84 8.10 -3.01 -0.51
CA TYR A 84 8.01 -2.37 0.80
C TYR A 84 7.07 -1.17 0.71
N ALA A 85 6.03 -1.17 1.53
CA ALA A 85 4.99 -0.13 1.55
C ALA A 85 4.65 0.22 3.00
N PRO A 86 5.40 1.14 3.64
CA PRO A 86 5.11 1.60 4.99
C PRO A 86 3.98 2.62 4.99
N LEU A 87 3.13 2.56 6.01
CA LEU A 87 2.10 3.55 6.25
C LEU A 87 1.88 3.71 7.75
N THR A 88 1.90 4.97 8.22
CA THR A 88 1.42 5.35 9.55
C THR A 88 0.59 6.62 9.41
N LEU A 89 -0.67 6.57 9.75
CA LEU A 89 -1.58 7.71 9.81
C LEU A 89 -1.73 8.15 11.26
N LYS A 90 -1.88 9.46 11.46
CA LYS A 90 -2.16 10.06 12.77
C LYS A 90 -3.53 10.71 12.73
N ALA A 91 -4.27 10.51 13.80
CA ALA A 91 -5.56 11.13 14.04
C ALA A 91 -5.51 11.88 15.36
N ALA A 92 -6.31 12.91 15.51
CA ALA A 92 -6.47 13.61 16.77
C ALA A 92 -7.89 14.13 16.91
N GLY A 93 -8.43 14.16 18.13
CA GLY A 93 -9.78 14.66 18.34
C GLY A 93 -10.28 14.44 19.75
N ARG A 94 -11.59 14.59 19.93
CA ARG A 94 -12.29 14.27 21.17
C ARG A 94 -13.30 13.18 20.92
N LEU A 95 -13.26 12.14 21.75
CA LEU A 95 -14.16 10.99 21.63
C LEU A 95 -15.63 11.44 21.82
N PRO A 96 -16.53 11.15 20.86
CA PRO A 96 -17.94 11.56 20.97
C PRO A 96 -18.72 10.72 22.01
N ALA A 97 -18.18 9.57 22.40
CA ALA A 97 -18.72 8.65 23.40
C ALA A 97 -17.59 8.01 24.20
N ALA A 98 -17.90 7.32 25.28
CA ALA A 98 -16.91 6.50 26.00
C ALA A 98 -16.49 5.30 25.15
N VAL A 99 -15.18 5.05 25.03
CA VAL A 99 -14.60 3.98 24.22
C VAL A 99 -13.83 3.00 25.10
N ASN A 100 -14.27 1.75 25.14
CA ASN A 100 -13.48 0.66 25.68
C ASN A 100 -12.61 0.06 24.56
N PHE A 101 -11.31 0.34 24.63
CA PHE A 101 -10.33 -0.14 23.68
C PHE A 101 -9.25 -0.96 24.38
N THR A 102 -9.11 -2.22 24.01
CA THR A 102 -8.19 -3.20 24.63
C THR A 102 -8.31 -3.32 26.16
N GLY A 103 -9.53 -3.10 26.71
CA GLY A 103 -9.78 -3.13 28.14
C GLY A 103 -9.52 -1.82 28.89
N VAL A 104 -9.05 -0.78 28.20
CA VAL A 104 -8.90 0.56 28.74
C VAL A 104 -10.12 1.39 28.37
N LEU A 105 -10.79 1.98 29.38
CA LEU A 105 -11.95 2.85 29.15
C LEU A 105 -11.50 4.29 29.01
N PHE A 106 -11.65 4.85 27.82
CA PHE A 106 -11.49 6.26 27.52
C PHE A 106 -12.85 6.96 27.70
N PRO A 107 -13.00 7.92 28.62
CA PRO A 107 -14.25 8.62 28.82
C PRO A 107 -14.68 9.44 27.60
N LYS A 108 -15.99 9.72 27.49
CA LYS A 108 -16.50 10.71 26.54
C LYS A 108 -15.80 12.05 26.71
N ASP A 109 -15.66 12.81 25.60
CA ASP A 109 -15.03 14.12 25.53
C ASP A 109 -13.53 14.12 25.86
N THR A 110 -12.90 12.94 26.04
CA THR A 110 -11.45 12.81 26.20
C THR A 110 -10.75 13.21 24.90
N ALA A 111 -9.79 14.13 25.00
CA ALA A 111 -8.88 14.43 23.89
C ALA A 111 -7.90 13.26 23.73
N VAL A 112 -7.82 12.72 22.51
CA VAL A 112 -6.97 11.57 22.18
C VAL A 112 -6.19 11.79 20.89
N ASP A 113 -4.99 11.25 20.86
CA ASP A 113 -4.19 11.03 19.67
C ASP A 113 -4.34 9.58 19.22
N GLY A 114 -4.76 9.39 17.99
CA GLY A 114 -4.90 8.08 17.35
C GLY A 114 -3.73 7.78 16.42
N THR A 115 -3.29 6.53 16.40
CA THR A 115 -2.30 6.04 15.44
C THR A 115 -2.84 4.82 14.72
N TYR A 116 -2.75 4.83 13.39
CA TYR A 116 -3.01 3.68 12.52
C TYR A 116 -1.75 3.37 11.72
N THR A 117 -1.09 2.25 12.02
CA THR A 117 0.07 1.75 11.28
C THR A 117 -0.34 0.56 10.44
N PHE A 118 0.09 0.54 9.18
CA PHE A 118 -0.19 -0.54 8.24
C PHE A 118 0.98 -0.73 7.28
N ASN A 119 2.05 -1.36 7.76
CA ASN A 119 3.21 -1.68 6.93
C ASN A 119 2.95 -2.96 6.15
N SER A 120 3.35 -2.96 4.88
CA SER A 120 3.16 -4.09 3.98
C SER A 120 4.48 -4.49 3.33
N TYR A 121 4.87 -5.74 3.53
CA TYR A 121 6.01 -6.38 2.89
C TYR A 121 5.48 -7.48 2.00
N ARG A 122 5.80 -7.48 0.71
CA ARG A 122 5.22 -8.42 -0.24
C ARG A 122 6.27 -9.10 -1.09
N LEU A 123 6.10 -10.40 -1.29
CA LEU A 123 6.75 -11.17 -2.35
C LEU A 123 5.65 -11.56 -3.34
N THR A 124 5.77 -11.08 -4.60
CA THR A 124 4.80 -11.38 -5.65
C THR A 124 5.46 -12.19 -6.75
N TYR A 125 4.86 -13.32 -7.12
CA TYR A 125 5.16 -14.06 -8.34
C TYR A 125 4.12 -13.72 -9.39
N ARG A 126 4.58 -13.47 -10.63
CA ARG A 126 3.75 -13.16 -11.81
C ARG A 126 4.04 -14.09 -12.95
N TYR A 127 2.98 -14.54 -13.59
CA TYR A 127 3.04 -15.24 -14.88
C TYR A 127 2.39 -14.36 -15.95
N ARG A 128 3.10 -14.11 -17.06
CA ARG A 128 2.59 -13.35 -18.20
C ARG A 128 1.67 -14.21 -19.03
N LEU A 129 0.37 -14.04 -18.83
CA LEU A 129 -0.69 -14.77 -19.52
C LEU A 129 -0.85 -14.27 -20.97
N VAL A 130 -0.88 -12.93 -21.16
CA VAL A 130 -0.96 -12.28 -22.46
C VAL A 130 0.29 -11.44 -22.70
N ASP A 131 0.97 -11.67 -23.82
CA ASP A 131 2.19 -10.93 -24.22
C ASP A 131 2.03 -10.46 -25.67
N LYS A 132 1.27 -9.39 -25.87
CA LYS A 132 1.06 -8.73 -27.17
C LYS A 132 1.74 -7.36 -27.18
N PRO A 133 2.08 -6.80 -28.36
CA PRO A 133 2.81 -5.52 -28.45
C PRO A 133 2.18 -4.35 -27.67
N ARG A 134 0.84 -4.33 -27.55
CA ARG A 134 0.10 -3.27 -26.88
C ARG A 134 -0.70 -3.72 -25.67
N LEU A 135 -0.67 -5.02 -25.36
CA LEU A 135 -1.47 -5.58 -24.26
C LEU A 135 -0.67 -6.67 -23.54
N ARG A 136 -0.38 -6.43 -22.28
CA ARG A 136 0.25 -7.39 -21.38
C ARG A 136 -0.66 -7.62 -20.18
N LEU A 137 -0.93 -8.88 -19.91
CA LEU A 137 -1.70 -9.31 -18.76
C LEU A 137 -0.85 -10.31 -17.98
N ASP A 138 -0.57 -9.98 -16.76
CA ASP A 138 0.10 -10.86 -15.80
C ASP A 138 -0.89 -11.26 -14.72
N VAL A 139 -0.86 -12.53 -14.31
CA VAL A 139 -1.61 -13.08 -13.19
C VAL A 139 -0.63 -13.73 -12.22
N GLY A 140 -0.98 -13.82 -10.95
CA GLY A 140 -0.05 -14.39 -10.00
C GLY A 140 -0.57 -14.43 -8.57
N PHE A 141 0.38 -14.54 -7.64
CA PHE A 141 0.12 -14.62 -6.21
C PHE A 141 1.07 -13.69 -5.47
N THR A 142 0.54 -13.04 -4.44
CA THR A 142 1.30 -12.22 -3.51
C THR A 142 1.26 -12.83 -2.12
N ALA A 143 2.44 -13.12 -1.58
CA ALA A 143 2.64 -13.40 -0.15
C ALA A 143 2.88 -12.06 0.55
N LYS A 144 1.91 -11.61 1.37
CA LYS A 144 1.96 -10.34 2.09
C LYS A 144 2.16 -10.60 3.57
N ILE A 145 3.18 -9.99 4.15
CA ILE A 145 3.29 -9.79 5.60
C ILE A 145 2.73 -8.41 5.91
N ARG A 146 1.71 -8.37 6.74
CA ARG A 146 1.12 -7.14 7.27
C ARG A 146 1.64 -6.94 8.69
N ASP A 147 2.23 -5.79 8.97
CA ASP A 147 2.58 -5.31 10.29
C ASP A 147 1.70 -4.09 10.60
N ALA A 148 0.77 -4.26 11.53
CA ALA A 148 -0.29 -3.31 11.81
C ALA A 148 -0.36 -2.96 13.29
N GLU A 149 -0.75 -1.71 13.57
CA GLU A 149 -1.01 -1.21 14.92
C GLU A 149 -2.17 -0.21 14.89
N ILE A 150 -3.03 -0.30 15.90
CA ILE A 150 -3.97 0.75 16.28
C ILE A 150 -3.63 1.16 17.70
N ALA A 151 -3.44 2.46 17.94
CA ALA A 151 -3.19 3.01 19.28
C ALA A 151 -4.07 4.23 19.53
N LEU A 152 -4.50 4.38 20.79
CA LEU A 152 -5.12 5.59 21.33
C LEU A 152 -4.30 6.05 22.52
N GLU A 153 -3.96 7.34 22.56
CA GLU A 153 -3.20 7.99 23.60
C GLU A 153 -3.94 9.23 24.12
N ALA A 154 -4.05 9.36 25.43
CA ALA A 154 -4.57 10.53 26.15
C ALA A 154 -3.59 10.91 27.27
N PRO A 155 -3.69 12.07 27.92
CA PRO A 155 -2.72 12.50 28.92
C PRO A 155 -2.44 11.52 30.08
N SER A 156 -3.43 10.67 30.42
CA SER A 156 -3.32 9.69 31.51
C SER A 156 -3.70 8.27 31.13
N LEU A 157 -4.05 8.04 29.85
CA LEU A 157 -4.51 6.74 29.36
C LEU A 157 -3.80 6.43 28.04
N SER A 158 -3.37 5.19 27.89
CA SER A 158 -2.87 4.71 26.60
C SER A 158 -3.27 3.25 26.38
N ALA A 159 -3.57 2.90 25.14
CA ALA A 159 -3.86 1.54 24.75
C ALA A 159 -3.43 1.32 23.30
N SER A 160 -2.93 0.14 23.00
CA SER A 160 -2.58 -0.24 21.62
C SER A 160 -2.85 -1.72 21.36
N LYS A 161 -3.05 -2.03 20.09
CA LYS A 161 -3.11 -3.40 19.58
C LYS A 161 -2.23 -3.51 18.35
N THR A 162 -1.24 -4.36 18.43
CA THR A 162 -0.35 -4.72 17.32
C THR A 162 -0.73 -6.09 16.76
N ASN A 163 -0.49 -6.28 15.47
CA ASN A 163 -0.67 -7.57 14.83
C ASN A 163 0.25 -7.72 13.62
N VAL A 164 1.01 -8.79 13.58
CA VAL A 164 1.75 -9.21 12.39
C VAL A 164 1.03 -10.42 11.79
N GLY A 165 0.62 -10.32 10.55
CA GLY A 165 -0.17 -11.35 9.88
C GLY A 165 0.31 -11.66 8.48
N PHE A 166 0.15 -12.94 8.08
CA PHE A 166 0.36 -13.40 6.72
C PHE A 166 -0.96 -13.37 5.94
N VAL A 167 -0.96 -12.74 4.75
CA VAL A 167 -2.14 -12.62 3.89
C VAL A 167 -1.78 -13.07 2.48
N PRO A 168 -2.23 -14.24 2.02
CA PRO A 168 -2.10 -14.65 0.63
C PRO A 168 -3.11 -13.88 -0.23
N LEU A 169 -2.65 -13.31 -1.36
CA LEU A 169 -3.48 -12.52 -2.28
C LEU A 169 -3.36 -13.07 -3.70
N LEU A 170 -4.44 -13.02 -4.45
CA LEU A 170 -4.39 -13.14 -5.91
C LEU A 170 -3.86 -11.84 -6.49
N HIS A 171 -3.02 -11.94 -7.51
CA HIS A 171 -2.41 -10.81 -8.17
C HIS A 171 -2.80 -10.71 -9.64
N LEU A 172 -3.06 -9.49 -10.10
CA LEU A 172 -3.31 -9.16 -11.49
C LEU A 172 -2.57 -7.87 -11.85
N ARG A 173 -1.94 -7.85 -13.03
CA ARG A 173 -1.37 -6.62 -13.63
C ARG A 173 -1.74 -6.57 -15.09
N LEU A 174 -2.36 -5.47 -15.52
CA LEU A 174 -2.69 -5.17 -16.89
C LEU A 174 -1.93 -3.92 -17.35
N VAL A 175 -1.26 -4.00 -18.49
CA VAL A 175 -0.69 -2.84 -19.18
C VAL A 175 -1.28 -2.81 -20.59
N TRP A 176 -1.98 -1.73 -20.91
CA TRP A 176 -2.60 -1.53 -22.22
C TRP A 176 -2.10 -0.24 -22.85
N ASP A 177 -1.17 -0.37 -23.79
CA ASP A 177 -0.53 0.74 -24.46
C ASP A 177 -1.39 1.19 -25.67
N TRP A 178 -2.00 2.38 -25.59
CA TRP A 178 -2.81 2.97 -26.67
C TRP A 178 -1.93 3.49 -27.80
N THR A 179 -0.79 4.07 -27.41
CA THR A 179 0.25 4.57 -28.31
C THR A 179 1.61 4.00 -27.90
N ALA A 180 2.67 4.34 -28.63
CA ALA A 180 4.03 3.99 -28.25
C ALA A 180 4.50 4.64 -26.92
N LYS A 181 3.81 5.68 -26.46
CA LYS A 181 4.21 6.45 -25.28
C LYS A 181 3.18 6.42 -24.15
N LEU A 182 1.91 6.20 -24.45
CA LEU A 182 0.84 6.37 -23.47
C LEU A 182 -0.05 5.13 -23.42
N GLY A 183 -0.42 4.72 -22.22
CA GLY A 183 -1.29 3.58 -21.97
C GLY A 183 -1.94 3.62 -20.60
N LEU A 184 -2.64 2.55 -20.29
CA LEU A 184 -3.25 2.29 -19.00
C LEU A 184 -2.43 1.25 -18.24
N TYR A 185 -2.29 1.45 -16.94
CA TYR A 185 -1.73 0.50 -15.99
C TYR A 185 -2.77 0.20 -14.91
N LEU A 186 -3.10 -1.07 -14.76
CA LEU A 186 -3.90 -1.58 -13.66
C LEU A 186 -3.08 -2.63 -12.91
N GLU A 187 -3.01 -2.52 -11.60
CA GLU A 187 -2.44 -3.54 -10.72
C GLU A 187 -3.40 -3.77 -9.57
N ALA A 188 -3.68 -5.03 -9.25
CA ALA A 188 -4.56 -5.41 -8.17
C ALA A 188 -4.00 -6.61 -7.41
N ASP A 189 -4.04 -6.52 -6.09
CA ASP A 189 -3.91 -7.63 -5.14
C ASP A 189 -5.21 -7.77 -4.38
N ALA A 190 -5.81 -8.95 -4.32
CA ALA A 190 -7.07 -9.16 -3.61
C ALA A 190 -7.19 -10.54 -2.98
N ALA A 191 -7.85 -10.60 -1.84
CA ALA A 191 -8.35 -11.81 -1.21
C ALA A 191 -9.59 -11.54 -0.35
N ALA A 192 -10.47 -12.53 -0.27
CA ALA A 192 -11.60 -12.52 0.65
C ALA A 192 -11.74 -13.89 1.30
N ALA A 193 -12.06 -13.88 2.60
CA ALA A 193 -12.32 -15.05 3.42
C ALA A 193 -13.41 -14.71 4.46
N LYS A 194 -13.86 -15.70 5.21
CA LYS A 194 -14.85 -15.47 6.29
C LYS A 194 -14.33 -14.50 7.36
N GLN A 195 -13.02 -14.48 7.59
CA GLN A 195 -12.35 -13.66 8.59
C GLN A 195 -12.10 -12.21 8.16
N GLY A 196 -12.33 -11.88 6.87
CA GLY A 196 -12.10 -10.55 6.35
C GLY A 196 -11.70 -10.53 4.88
N ARG A 197 -11.32 -9.36 4.41
CA ARG A 197 -10.88 -9.12 3.03
C ARG A 197 -9.67 -8.20 2.98
N ALA A 198 -8.98 -8.23 1.85
CA ALA A 198 -7.87 -7.32 1.59
C ALA A 198 -7.80 -7.02 0.10
N GLU A 199 -7.78 -5.76 -0.24
CA GLU A 199 -7.70 -5.26 -1.59
C GLU A 199 -6.65 -4.15 -1.67
N ASP A 200 -5.87 -4.12 -2.74
CA ASP A 200 -4.93 -3.05 -3.08
C ASP A 200 -4.95 -2.89 -4.59
N VAL A 201 -5.57 -1.82 -5.07
CA VAL A 201 -5.81 -1.59 -6.49
C VAL A 201 -5.25 -0.25 -6.91
N LEU A 202 -4.39 -0.24 -7.93
CA LEU A 202 -3.89 0.95 -8.62
C LEU A 202 -4.44 0.99 -10.04
N LEU A 203 -5.07 2.08 -10.40
CA LEU A 203 -5.38 2.46 -11.79
C LEU A 203 -4.63 3.73 -12.13
N ALA A 204 -3.78 3.67 -13.18
CA ALA A 204 -2.91 4.78 -13.55
C ALA A 204 -2.77 4.95 -15.06
N LEU A 205 -2.53 6.18 -15.50
CA LEU A 205 -1.93 6.45 -16.79
C LEU A 205 -0.47 6.04 -16.74
N ASN A 206 -0.01 5.33 -17.76
CA ASN A 206 1.37 4.88 -17.93
C ASN A 206 2.01 5.62 -19.09
N TRP A 207 3.07 6.38 -18.83
CA TRP A 207 3.79 7.16 -19.82
C TRP A 207 5.22 6.65 -19.98
N TRP A 208 5.53 6.12 -21.16
CA TRP A 208 6.86 5.69 -21.55
C TRP A 208 7.72 6.89 -21.93
N LEU A 209 8.65 7.29 -21.07
CA LEU A 209 9.65 8.33 -21.36
C LEU A 209 10.76 7.80 -22.27
N SER A 210 11.11 6.51 -22.06
CA SER A 210 12.09 5.78 -22.86
C SER A 210 11.72 4.28 -22.83
N PRO A 211 12.39 3.41 -23.60
CA PRO A 211 12.20 1.96 -23.48
C PRO A 211 12.49 1.39 -22.10
N GLN A 212 13.17 2.15 -21.23
CA GLN A 212 13.54 1.73 -19.89
C GLN A 212 12.78 2.45 -18.79
N THR A 213 12.21 3.62 -19.06
CA THR A 213 11.68 4.52 -18.03
C THR A 213 10.19 4.76 -18.24
N GLN A 214 9.41 4.51 -17.20
CA GLN A 214 7.97 4.74 -17.19
C GLN A 214 7.62 5.70 -16.06
N LEU A 215 6.77 6.68 -16.34
CA LEU A 215 6.04 7.44 -15.36
C LEU A 215 4.62 6.91 -15.25
N ARG A 216 4.09 6.86 -14.05
CA ARG A 216 2.70 6.50 -13.77
C ARG A 216 2.08 7.59 -12.93
N PHE A 217 0.85 7.94 -13.25
CA PHE A 217 0.05 8.86 -12.45
C PHE A 217 -1.38 8.35 -12.35
N GLY A 218 -1.90 8.20 -11.14
CA GLY A 218 -3.20 7.60 -10.96
C GLY A 218 -3.72 7.61 -9.55
N TYR A 219 -4.69 6.76 -9.33
CA TYR A 219 -5.35 6.57 -8.06
C TYR A 219 -5.16 5.13 -7.60
N ARG A 220 -4.78 5.00 -6.33
CA ARG A 220 -4.72 3.71 -5.63
C ARG A 220 -5.69 3.74 -4.46
N PHE A 221 -6.29 2.59 -4.18
CA PHE A 221 -6.89 2.37 -2.89
C PHE A 221 -6.38 1.07 -2.26
N VAL A 222 -6.37 1.06 -0.94
CA VAL A 222 -6.16 -0.12 -0.11
C VAL A 222 -7.37 -0.22 0.79
N GLU A 223 -8.12 -1.31 0.66
CA GLU A 223 -9.30 -1.56 1.44
C GLU A 223 -9.20 -2.93 2.08
N GLY A 224 -9.77 -3.09 3.27
CA GLY A 224 -9.89 -4.37 3.92
C GLY A 224 -9.81 -4.29 5.42
N GLY A 225 -9.88 -5.49 5.99
CA GLY A 225 -9.91 -5.64 7.43
C GLY A 225 -10.16 -7.07 7.86
N ALA A 226 -10.38 -7.22 9.15
CA ALA A 226 -10.72 -8.49 9.80
C ALA A 226 -11.92 -8.31 10.71
N ASP A 227 -12.78 -9.36 10.76
CA ASP A 227 -13.87 -9.52 11.68
C ASP A 227 -13.74 -10.91 12.32
N VAL A 228 -13.06 -10.94 13.46
CA VAL A 228 -12.83 -12.13 14.30
C VAL A 228 -13.05 -11.75 15.76
N ASP A 229 -13.20 -12.71 16.65
CA ASP A 229 -13.56 -12.48 18.06
C ASP A 229 -12.63 -11.48 18.77
N GLU A 230 -11.35 -11.47 18.42
CA GLU A 230 -10.34 -10.60 19.02
C GLU A 230 -10.32 -9.20 18.43
N VAL A 231 -10.72 -9.03 17.16
CA VAL A 231 -10.57 -7.78 16.41
C VAL A 231 -11.66 -7.63 15.36
N TYR A 232 -12.34 -6.50 15.40
CA TYR A 232 -13.01 -5.90 14.26
C TYR A 232 -12.23 -4.67 13.85
N ASN A 233 -11.70 -4.66 12.64
CA ASN A 233 -11.06 -3.48 12.05
C ASN A 233 -11.21 -3.52 10.54
N PHE A 234 -11.78 -2.47 9.97
CA PHE A 234 -11.83 -2.23 8.53
C PHE A 234 -11.38 -0.81 8.22
N ALA A 235 -10.59 -0.66 7.17
CA ALA A 235 -10.09 0.64 6.72
C ALA A 235 -10.12 0.73 5.19
N TRP A 236 -10.41 1.93 4.69
CA TRP A 236 -10.34 2.29 3.29
C TRP A 236 -9.40 3.47 3.10
N ILE A 237 -8.24 3.21 2.56
CA ILE A 237 -7.16 4.18 2.42
C ILE A 237 -7.01 4.54 0.94
N HIS A 238 -6.99 5.82 0.65
CA HIS A 238 -6.94 6.40 -0.69
C HIS A 238 -5.58 7.03 -0.94
N TYR A 239 -5.09 6.91 -2.18
CA TYR A 239 -3.80 7.46 -2.58
C TYR A 239 -3.92 8.17 -3.93
N ILE A 240 -3.43 9.40 -4.01
CA ILE A 240 -3.07 10.02 -5.27
C ILE A 240 -1.63 9.60 -5.55
N ALA A 241 -1.44 8.79 -6.58
CA ALA A 241 -0.19 8.07 -6.81
C ALA A 241 0.56 8.64 -8.02
N ALA A 242 1.86 8.90 -7.82
CA ALA A 242 2.82 9.16 -8.88
C ALA A 242 3.96 8.14 -8.75
N GLY A 243 4.33 7.49 -9.84
CA GLY A 243 5.33 6.42 -9.84
C GLY A 243 6.36 6.59 -10.94
N LEU A 244 7.59 6.16 -10.66
CA LEU A 244 8.68 6.03 -11.62
C LEU A 244 9.16 4.58 -11.61
N ALA A 245 9.22 3.95 -12.79
CA ALA A 245 9.80 2.64 -12.96
C ALA A 245 10.99 2.69 -13.93
N PHE A 246 12.07 1.99 -13.59
CA PHE A 246 13.29 1.91 -14.39
C PHE A 246 13.71 0.45 -14.57
N VAL A 247 13.93 0.05 -15.85
CA VAL A 247 14.34 -1.30 -16.26
C VAL A 247 15.83 -1.30 -16.61
N PHE A 248 16.62 -2.22 -16.03
CA PHE A 248 18.08 -2.31 -16.23
C PHE A 248 18.60 -3.76 -16.22
#